data_6a312fb4d278809011cf52ed524505b4
#
_entry.id   6a312fb4d278809011cf52ed524505b4
#
_cell.length_a   1.000
_cell.length_b   1.000
_cell.length_c   1.000
_cell.angle_alpha   90.00
_cell.angle_beta   90.00
_cell.angle_gamma   90.00
#
_symmetry.space_group_name_H-M   'P 1'
#
loop_
_entity.id
_entity.type
_entity.pdbx_description
1 polymer ?
#
loop_
_entity_poly.entity_id
_entity_poly.type
_entity_poly.pdbx_seq_one_letter_code
_entity_poly.pdbx_strand_id
1 'polypeptide(L)'
;CILADADSDGLHIATLLCALFVKHFKAVVDAGHLYVAMPPLYRIDIGKEVEYALDNDELEQILKKVAKNKKPQITRFKGLGEMSAEQLRETTMNPDTRRLVQLDLDDPTATDSVMDMLLAKKRASDRKVWLEQKGDLAEIGV
;
A
#
# COMPACT_ATOMS: atom_id res chain seq x y z
N CYS A 1 -5.95 -2.69 11.79
CA CYS A 1 -5.20 -2.02 10.71
C CYS A 1 -3.91 -2.79 10.44
N ILE A 2 -3.69 -3.21 9.20
CA ILE A 2 -2.46 -3.85 8.75
C ILE A 2 -1.46 -2.74 8.42
N LEU A 3 -0.29 -2.80 9.03
CA LEU A 3 0.80 -1.86 8.84
C LEU A 3 2.03 -2.64 8.38
N ALA A 4 2.47 -2.41 7.15
CA ALA A 4 3.61 -3.06 6.52
C ALA A 4 4.44 -2.03 5.74
N ASP A 5 5.69 -2.37 5.42
CA ASP A 5 6.56 -1.53 4.60
C ASP A 5 5.97 -1.30 3.20
N ALA A 6 6.27 -0.17 2.61
CA ALA A 6 5.79 0.18 1.25
C ALA A 6 6.66 -0.44 0.14
N ASP A 7 7.20 -1.63 0.36
CA ASP A 7 7.97 -2.40 -0.62
C ASP A 7 7.24 -3.69 -1.04
N SER A 8 7.83 -4.47 -1.94
CA SER A 8 7.24 -5.71 -2.46
C SER A 8 7.02 -6.76 -1.38
N ASP A 9 7.91 -6.85 -0.39
CA ASP A 9 7.80 -7.82 0.70
C ASP A 9 6.69 -7.41 1.67
N GLY A 10 6.60 -6.12 2.01
CA GLY A 10 5.52 -5.57 2.83
C GLY A 10 4.15 -5.72 2.19
N LEU A 11 4.03 -5.50 0.87
CA LEU A 11 2.80 -5.75 0.11
C LEU A 11 2.41 -7.22 0.13
N HIS A 12 3.37 -8.14 0.02
CA HIS A 12 3.11 -9.57 0.13
C HIS A 12 2.62 -9.96 1.54
N ILE A 13 3.26 -9.45 2.58
CA ILE A 13 2.83 -9.66 3.98
C ILE A 13 1.41 -9.13 4.19
N ALA A 14 1.11 -7.92 3.74
CA ALA A 14 -0.23 -7.34 3.83
C ALA A 14 -1.27 -8.21 3.10
N THR A 15 -0.94 -8.70 1.90
CA THR A 15 -1.82 -9.60 1.12
C THR A 15 -2.09 -10.91 1.86
N LEU A 16 -1.08 -11.52 2.48
CA LEU A 16 -1.26 -12.76 3.27
C LEU A 16 -2.13 -12.52 4.50
N LEU A 17 -1.98 -11.38 5.19
CA LEU A 17 -2.81 -11.01 6.31
C LEU A 17 -4.26 -10.73 5.87
N CYS A 18 -4.47 -10.01 4.77
CA CYS A 18 -5.79 -9.84 4.18
C CYS A 18 -6.45 -11.19 3.87
N ALA A 19 -5.71 -12.12 3.25
CA ALA A 19 -6.20 -13.47 2.95
C ALA A 19 -6.57 -14.24 4.22
N LEU A 20 -5.79 -14.12 5.29
CA LEU A 20 -6.10 -14.71 6.59
C LEU A 20 -7.45 -14.20 7.12
N PHE A 21 -7.68 -12.88 7.11
CA PHE A 21 -8.92 -12.29 7.59
C PHE A 21 -10.12 -12.67 6.72
N VAL A 22 -9.99 -12.60 5.41
CA VAL A 22 -11.03 -12.99 4.45
C VAL A 22 -11.45 -14.44 4.67
N LYS A 23 -10.48 -15.34 4.88
CA LYS A 23 -10.74 -16.77 4.98
C LYS A 23 -11.24 -17.21 6.35
N HIS A 24 -10.70 -16.64 7.43
CA HIS A 24 -10.92 -17.13 8.79
C HIS A 24 -11.67 -16.17 9.72
N PHE A 25 -11.71 -14.88 9.37
CA PHE A 25 -12.32 -13.82 10.17
C PHE A 25 -13.25 -12.95 9.33
N LYS A 26 -13.99 -13.58 8.42
CA LYS A 26 -14.86 -12.89 7.46
C LYS A 26 -15.80 -11.87 8.12
N ALA A 27 -16.35 -12.17 9.28
CA ALA A 27 -17.24 -11.25 10.00
C ALA A 27 -16.57 -9.90 10.35
N VAL A 28 -15.24 -9.86 10.55
CA VAL A 28 -14.49 -8.63 10.79
C VAL A 28 -14.40 -7.80 9.51
N VAL A 29 -14.21 -8.47 8.37
CA VAL A 29 -14.18 -7.83 7.05
C VAL A 29 -15.56 -7.29 6.68
N ASP A 30 -16.60 -8.12 6.78
CA ASP A 30 -17.99 -7.74 6.48
C ASP A 30 -18.49 -6.58 7.37
N ALA A 31 -17.97 -6.46 8.60
CA ALA A 31 -18.26 -5.35 9.49
C ALA A 31 -17.46 -4.07 9.16
N GLY A 32 -16.59 -4.10 8.14
CA GLY A 32 -15.79 -2.95 7.75
C GLY A 32 -14.68 -2.58 8.73
N HIS A 33 -14.15 -3.54 9.49
CA HIS A 33 -13.15 -3.29 10.54
C HIS A 33 -11.72 -3.65 10.11
N LEU A 34 -11.49 -4.05 8.86
CA LEU A 34 -10.16 -4.35 8.35
C LEU A 34 -9.66 -3.24 7.42
N TYR A 35 -8.48 -2.71 7.73
CA TYR A 35 -7.84 -1.64 6.98
C TYR A 35 -6.38 -1.99 6.70
N VAL A 36 -5.87 -1.48 5.58
CA VAL A 36 -4.44 -1.47 5.25
C VAL A 36 -3.95 -0.03 5.30
N ALA A 37 -2.90 0.22 6.10
CA ALA A 37 -2.27 1.53 6.14
C ALA A 37 -1.40 1.73 4.90
N MET A 38 -1.38 2.97 4.40
CA MET A 38 -0.58 3.38 3.24
C MET A 38 0.55 4.31 3.71
N PRO A 39 1.68 3.77 4.21
CA PRO A 39 2.82 4.60 4.57
C PRO A 39 3.42 5.27 3.34
N PRO A 40 3.89 6.54 3.44
CA PRO A 40 4.49 7.22 2.31
C PRO A 40 5.89 6.68 1.98
N LEU A 41 6.24 6.71 0.70
CA LEU A 41 7.60 6.45 0.25
C LEU A 41 8.52 7.67 0.38
N TYR A 42 7.94 8.88 0.34
CA TYR A 42 8.72 10.11 0.32
C TYR A 42 8.25 11.11 1.37
N ARG A 43 9.23 11.80 1.96
CA ARG A 43 9.06 13.03 2.70
C ARG A 43 9.68 14.17 1.89
N ILE A 44 8.99 15.29 1.81
CA ILE A 44 9.37 16.47 1.05
C ILE A 44 9.37 17.67 2.00
N ASP A 45 10.54 18.18 2.35
CA ASP A 45 10.70 19.36 3.19
C ASP A 45 10.80 20.60 2.28
N ILE A 46 9.81 21.51 2.38
CA ILE A 46 9.71 22.73 1.58
C ILE A 46 9.81 23.94 2.49
N GLY A 47 11.03 24.27 2.93
CA GLY A 47 11.27 25.31 3.93
C GLY A 47 10.80 24.89 5.33
N LYS A 48 9.65 25.38 5.79
CA LYS A 48 9.05 25.00 7.09
C LYS A 48 7.88 24.02 6.94
N GLU A 49 7.45 23.78 5.71
CA GLU A 49 6.34 22.87 5.40
C GLU A 49 6.88 21.47 5.11
N VAL A 50 6.15 20.45 5.53
CA VAL A 50 6.47 19.04 5.29
C VAL A 50 5.29 18.42 4.56
N GLU A 51 5.58 17.80 3.42
CA GLU A 51 4.63 17.03 2.63
C GLU A 51 5.08 15.56 2.57
N TYR A 52 4.13 14.66 2.35
CA TYR A 52 4.40 13.25 2.18
C TYR A 52 3.78 12.74 0.89
N ALA A 53 4.51 11.91 0.14
CA ALA A 53 4.03 11.28 -1.08
C ALA A 53 4.05 9.75 -0.95
N LEU A 54 2.99 9.09 -1.40
CA LEU A 54 2.88 7.63 -1.37
C LEU A 54 3.78 6.98 -2.41
N ASP A 55 3.90 7.61 -3.58
CA ASP A 55 4.59 7.07 -4.76
C ASP A 55 5.27 8.19 -5.57
N ASN A 56 5.84 7.81 -6.72
CA ASN A 56 6.51 8.74 -7.62
C ASN A 56 5.53 9.74 -8.26
N ASP A 57 4.32 9.32 -8.58
CA ASP A 57 3.33 10.16 -9.25
C ASP A 57 2.87 11.28 -8.32
N GLU A 58 2.60 10.95 -7.06
CA GLU A 58 2.24 11.94 -6.04
C GLU A 58 3.42 12.88 -5.74
N LEU A 59 4.66 12.35 -5.70
CA LEU A 59 5.87 13.16 -5.56
C LEU A 59 5.98 14.20 -6.69
N GLU A 60 5.80 13.78 -7.94
CA GLU A 60 5.82 14.70 -9.07
C GLU A 60 4.73 15.77 -9.00
N GLN A 61 3.52 15.39 -8.59
CA GLN A 61 2.41 16.33 -8.43
C GLN A 61 2.72 17.39 -7.36
N ILE A 62 3.31 16.99 -6.24
CA ILE A 62 3.73 17.90 -5.18
C ILE A 62 4.83 18.84 -5.71
N LEU A 63 5.86 18.29 -6.37
CA LEU A 63 6.97 19.08 -6.91
C LEU A 63 6.52 20.11 -7.96
N LYS A 64 5.54 19.78 -8.79
CA LYS A 64 4.93 20.72 -9.76
C LYS A 64 4.25 21.92 -9.09
N LYS A 65 3.77 21.78 -7.85
CA LYS A 65 3.13 22.85 -7.08
C LYS A 65 4.14 23.72 -6.31
N VAL A 66 5.37 23.24 -6.13
CA VAL A 66 6.41 23.98 -5.39
C VAL A 66 6.84 25.21 -6.18
N ALA A 67 6.84 26.36 -5.51
CA ALA A 67 7.27 27.62 -6.12
C ALA A 67 8.73 27.54 -6.60
N LYS A 68 9.02 28.12 -7.77
CA LYS A 68 10.35 28.06 -8.44
C LYS A 68 11.52 28.57 -7.60
N ASN A 69 11.27 29.39 -6.59
CA ASN A 69 12.26 29.93 -5.67
C ASN A 69 12.49 29.07 -4.42
N LYS A 70 11.71 28.01 -4.21
CA LYS A 70 11.88 27.04 -3.12
C LYS A 70 12.63 25.81 -3.64
N LYS A 71 13.61 25.32 -2.87
CA LYS A 71 14.31 24.06 -3.16
C LYS A 71 13.82 23.01 -2.17
N PRO A 72 12.98 22.05 -2.60
CA PRO A 72 12.53 20.98 -1.73
C PRO A 72 13.67 20.01 -1.43
N GLN A 73 13.76 19.54 -0.19
CA GLN A 73 14.61 18.41 0.18
C GLN A 73 13.75 17.16 0.21
N ILE A 74 14.14 16.13 -0.54
CA ILE A 74 13.39 14.89 -0.67
C ILE A 74 14.15 13.79 0.08
N THR A 75 13.45 13.12 0.98
CA THR A 75 13.93 11.91 1.70
C THR A 75 13.06 10.74 1.30
N ARG A 76 13.66 9.63 0.85
CA ARG A 76 12.95 8.39 0.56
C ARG A 76 13.05 7.45 1.74
N PHE A 77 11.91 6.93 2.19
CA PHE A 77 11.84 5.86 3.17
C PHE A 77 11.92 4.48 2.48
N LYS A 78 12.78 3.60 2.96
CA LYS A 78 12.86 2.21 2.51
C LYS A 78 11.91 1.30 3.27
N GLY A 79 11.55 1.70 4.49
CA GLY A 79 10.62 0.99 5.33
C GLY A 79 10.23 1.79 6.57
N LEU A 80 9.28 1.29 7.33
CA LEU A 80 8.74 1.93 8.54
C LEU A 80 9.82 2.16 9.60
N GLY A 81 10.85 1.32 9.65
CA GLY A 81 11.97 1.44 10.58
C GLY A 81 12.86 2.67 10.36
N GLU A 82 12.75 3.34 9.20
CA GLU A 82 13.47 4.58 8.91
C GLU A 82 12.69 5.84 9.34
N MET A 83 11.43 5.67 9.74
CA MET A 83 10.59 6.76 10.23
C MET A 83 10.82 6.99 11.72
N SER A 84 10.88 8.26 12.13
CA SER A 84 10.77 8.61 13.55
C SER A 84 9.35 8.30 14.06
N ALA A 85 9.20 8.19 15.38
CA ALA A 85 7.89 7.96 16.00
C ALA A 85 6.87 9.05 15.62
N GLU A 86 7.30 10.30 15.49
CA GLU A 86 6.43 11.42 15.08
C GLU A 86 6.01 11.28 13.60
N GLN A 87 6.94 10.95 12.71
CA GLN A 87 6.62 10.69 11.28
C GLN A 87 5.64 9.53 11.13
N LEU A 88 5.86 8.43 11.86
CA LEU A 88 4.96 7.29 11.85
C LEU A 88 3.57 7.67 12.39
N ARG A 89 3.51 8.45 13.48
CA ARG A 89 2.26 8.97 14.01
C ARG A 89 1.51 9.81 12.99
N GLU A 90 2.16 10.78 12.37
CA GLU A 90 1.56 11.69 11.39
C GLU A 90 1.03 10.96 10.16
N THR A 91 1.76 9.98 9.65
CA THR A 91 1.46 9.36 8.35
C THR A 91 0.54 8.14 8.45
N THR A 92 0.54 7.42 9.57
CA THR A 92 -0.15 6.12 9.69
C THR A 92 -1.07 5.98 10.89
N MET A 93 -0.90 6.78 11.95
CA MET A 93 -1.65 6.61 13.20
C MET A 93 -2.68 7.72 13.46
N ASN A 94 -2.34 8.97 13.17
CA ASN A 94 -3.19 10.11 13.43
C ASN A 94 -4.45 10.08 12.54
N PRO A 95 -5.68 10.05 13.08
CA PRO A 95 -6.92 10.00 12.31
C PRO A 95 -7.07 11.12 11.28
N ASP A 96 -6.50 12.29 11.53
CA ASP A 96 -6.66 13.47 10.66
C ASP A 96 -5.73 13.44 9.44
N THR A 97 -4.65 12.68 9.50
CA THR A 97 -3.58 12.72 8.48
C THR A 97 -3.22 11.36 7.90
N ARG A 98 -3.59 10.27 8.59
CA ARG A 98 -3.32 8.90 8.11
C ARG A 98 -4.10 8.57 6.85
N ARG A 99 -3.50 7.70 6.03
CA ARG A 99 -4.15 7.14 4.84
C ARG A 99 -4.39 5.66 5.06
N LEU A 100 -5.67 5.26 5.02
CA LEU A 100 -6.10 3.88 5.18
C LEU A 100 -6.94 3.47 3.98
N VAL A 101 -6.73 2.24 3.52
CA VAL A 101 -7.61 1.57 2.57
C VAL A 101 -8.43 0.55 3.35
N GLN A 102 -9.76 0.68 3.32
CA GLN A 102 -10.66 -0.30 3.90
C GLN A 102 -10.74 -1.51 2.97
N LEU A 103 -10.63 -2.71 3.54
CA LEU A 103 -10.86 -3.94 2.79
C LEU A 103 -12.35 -4.22 2.74
N ASP A 104 -12.88 -4.34 1.52
CA ASP A 104 -14.26 -4.72 1.23
C ASP A 104 -14.30 -5.97 0.33
N LEU A 105 -15.42 -6.66 0.32
CA LEU A 105 -15.66 -7.89 -0.45
C LEU A 105 -16.92 -7.73 -1.28
N ASP A 106 -16.77 -7.29 -2.54
CA ASP A 106 -17.89 -7.18 -3.48
C ASP A 106 -18.48 -8.56 -3.83
N ASP A 107 -17.62 -9.51 -4.17
CA ASP A 107 -17.99 -10.91 -4.49
C ASP A 107 -17.10 -11.88 -3.70
N PRO A 108 -17.61 -12.45 -2.61
CA PRO A 108 -16.84 -13.40 -1.80
C PRO A 108 -16.40 -14.64 -2.58
N THR A 109 -17.21 -15.15 -3.52
CA THR A 109 -16.90 -16.37 -4.29
C THR A 109 -15.76 -16.10 -5.28
N ALA A 110 -15.82 -14.99 -6.01
CA ALA A 110 -14.76 -14.56 -6.89
C ALA A 110 -13.47 -14.27 -6.11
N THR A 111 -13.59 -13.61 -4.95
CA THR A 111 -12.45 -13.32 -4.07
C THR A 111 -11.75 -14.59 -3.61
N ASP A 112 -12.49 -15.58 -3.11
CA ASP A 112 -11.92 -16.87 -2.69
C ASP A 112 -11.19 -17.58 -3.83
N SER A 113 -11.77 -17.58 -5.03
CA SER A 113 -11.17 -18.20 -6.21
C SER A 113 -9.85 -17.53 -6.62
N VAL A 114 -9.83 -16.20 -6.64
CA VAL A 114 -8.62 -15.42 -6.99
C VAL A 114 -7.55 -15.60 -5.92
N MET A 115 -7.92 -15.54 -4.65
CA MET A 115 -6.99 -15.75 -3.53
C MET A 115 -6.38 -17.15 -3.56
N ASP A 116 -7.17 -18.20 -3.82
CA ASP A 116 -6.65 -19.57 -3.96
C ASP A 116 -5.69 -19.66 -5.15
N MET A 117 -6.04 -19.09 -6.31
CA MET A 117 -5.17 -19.07 -7.48
C MET A 117 -3.85 -18.35 -7.20
N LEU A 118 -3.87 -17.19 -6.54
CA LEU A 118 -2.68 -16.39 -6.28
C LEU A 118 -1.78 -17.00 -5.19
N LEU A 119 -2.35 -17.59 -4.13
CA LEU A 119 -1.61 -17.95 -2.93
C LEU A 119 -1.38 -19.44 -2.74
N ALA A 120 -2.23 -20.32 -3.29
CA ALA A 120 -2.09 -21.75 -3.09
C ALA A 120 -0.87 -22.32 -3.83
N LYS A 121 -0.02 -23.06 -3.09
CA LYS A 121 1.21 -23.66 -3.65
C LYS A 121 0.93 -24.54 -4.87
N LYS A 122 -0.15 -25.33 -4.85
CA LYS A 122 -0.56 -26.25 -5.91
C LYS A 122 -1.02 -25.56 -7.21
N ARG A 123 -1.29 -24.24 -7.17
CA ARG A 123 -1.81 -23.44 -8.29
C ARG A 123 -0.70 -22.69 -9.07
N ALA A 124 0.57 -23.12 -8.95
CA ALA A 124 1.68 -22.45 -9.62
C ALA A 124 1.56 -22.44 -11.16
N SER A 125 1.04 -23.54 -11.76
CA SER A 125 0.77 -23.62 -13.20
C SER A 125 -0.30 -22.61 -13.64
N ASP A 126 -1.36 -22.45 -12.85
CA ASP A 126 -2.47 -21.54 -13.16
C ASP A 126 -2.00 -20.09 -13.11
N ARG A 127 -1.14 -19.74 -12.12
CA ARG A 127 -0.51 -18.40 -12.06
C ARG A 127 0.36 -18.13 -13.28
N LYS A 128 1.10 -19.13 -13.76
CA LYS A 128 1.90 -18.98 -14.98
C LYS A 128 1.01 -18.63 -16.18
N VAL A 129 -0.06 -19.39 -16.41
CA VAL A 129 -1.01 -19.13 -17.49
C VAL A 129 -1.65 -17.75 -17.34
N TRP A 130 -2.04 -17.37 -16.13
CA TRP A 130 -2.61 -16.06 -15.83
C TRP A 130 -1.64 -14.91 -16.16
N LEU A 131 -0.36 -15.05 -15.79
CA LEU A 131 0.69 -14.08 -16.13
C LEU A 131 0.96 -14.01 -17.65
N GLU A 132 0.96 -15.14 -18.34
CA GLU A 132 1.12 -15.17 -19.81
C GLU A 132 -0.04 -14.49 -20.55
N GLN A 133 -1.24 -14.54 -19.98
CA GLN A 133 -2.45 -13.93 -20.58
C GLN A 133 -2.65 -12.45 -20.21
N LYS A 134 -2.17 -12.01 -19.04
CA LYS A 134 -2.48 -10.69 -18.46
C LYS A 134 -1.27 -9.90 -18.01
N GLY A 135 -0.06 -10.43 -18.17
CA GLY A 135 1.14 -9.76 -17.70
C GLY A 135 1.46 -8.44 -18.41
N ASP A 136 1.01 -8.29 -19.63
CA ASP A 136 1.10 -7.06 -20.42
C ASP A 136 0.21 -5.91 -19.90
N LEU A 137 -0.78 -6.24 -19.05
CA LEU A 137 -1.64 -5.26 -18.39
C LEU A 137 -1.03 -4.72 -17.08
N ALA A 138 0.11 -5.28 -16.65
CA ALA A 138 0.78 -4.81 -15.44
C ALA A 138 1.42 -3.44 -15.69
N GLU A 139 1.05 -2.44 -14.91
CA GLU A 139 1.78 -1.18 -14.85
C GLU A 139 3.12 -1.42 -14.17
N ILE A 140 4.19 -1.43 -14.96
CA ILE A 140 5.55 -1.51 -14.42
C ILE A 140 5.94 -0.09 -14.05
N GLY A 141 5.82 0.25 -12.78
CA GLY A 141 6.41 1.48 -12.23
C GLY A 141 7.93 1.38 -12.37
N VAL A 142 8.50 2.14 -13.29
CA VAL A 142 9.95 2.28 -13.50
C VAL A 142 10.50 3.31 -12.53
#